data_8720f04ce652556d7e085e06b97be402
#
_entry.id   8720f04ce652556d7e085e06b97be402
#
_cell.length_a   1.000
_cell.length_b   1.000
_cell.length_c   1.000
_cell.angle_alpha   90.00
_cell.angle_beta   90.00
_cell.angle_gamma   90.00
#
_symmetry.space_group_name_H-M   'P 1'
#
loop_
_entity.id
_entity.type
_entity.pdbx_description
1 polymer ?
#
loop_
_entity_poly.entity_id
_entity_poly.type
_entity_poly.pdbx_seq_one_letter_code
_entity_poly.pdbx_strand_id
1 'polypeptide(L)'
;MKRTKLTKMPPLRKASPQTPPGFHLLVKPSGAACNLDCKYCFFLSKEMLYPGSNIRMTDEMLRIYIRQSLDSQQTSEISINWQGGEPTLMGLNFFRRSVDYVEKFKSPGQPVLYTIQTNGTKIDKDWAAFLKQHNFLELEYGWTKGIS
;
A
#
# COMPACT_ATOMS: atom_id res chain seq x y z
N MET A 1 -7.67 -17.79 24.35
CA MET A 1 -7.34 -17.38 22.95
C MET A 1 -6.01 -18.02 22.58
N LYS A 2 -6.00 -19.05 21.73
CA LYS A 2 -4.77 -19.75 21.33
C LYS A 2 -4.06 -18.89 20.26
N ARG A 3 -2.87 -18.38 20.56
CA ARG A 3 -1.99 -17.75 19.59
C ARG A 3 -1.60 -18.78 18.52
N THR A 4 -2.11 -18.62 17.31
CA THR A 4 -1.64 -19.41 16.17
C THR A 4 -0.19 -19.04 15.92
N LYS A 5 0.73 -19.99 16.12
CA LYS A 5 2.15 -19.82 15.75
C LYS A 5 2.20 -19.62 14.25
N LEU A 6 2.66 -18.45 13.82
CA LEU A 6 3.00 -18.20 12.41
C LEU A 6 4.02 -19.24 11.99
N THR A 7 3.57 -20.19 11.21
CA THR A 7 4.40 -21.22 10.60
C THR A 7 5.45 -20.55 9.72
N LYS A 8 6.69 -21.00 9.86
CA LYS A 8 7.84 -20.53 9.05
C LYS A 8 7.43 -20.55 7.57
N MET A 9 7.39 -19.37 6.95
CA MET A 9 7.02 -19.26 5.53
C MET A 9 7.91 -20.16 4.68
N PRO A 10 7.32 -20.94 3.75
CA PRO A 10 8.11 -21.72 2.81
C PRO A 10 9.00 -20.78 1.97
N PRO A 11 10.16 -21.25 1.52
CA PRO A 11 11.01 -20.48 0.60
C PRO A 11 10.20 -20.12 -0.65
N LEU A 12 10.30 -18.87 -1.09
CA LEU A 12 9.67 -18.40 -2.33
C LEU A 12 10.13 -19.30 -3.48
N ARG A 13 9.16 -19.85 -4.21
CA ARG A 13 9.46 -20.58 -5.45
C ARG A 13 10.08 -19.59 -6.43
N LYS A 14 11.21 -19.93 -7.02
CA LYS A 14 11.75 -19.20 -8.18
C LYS A 14 10.64 -19.15 -9.25
N ALA A 15 10.43 -17.96 -9.83
CA ALA A 15 9.44 -17.77 -10.89
C ALA A 15 9.63 -18.83 -11.98
N SER A 16 8.53 -19.46 -12.39
CA SER A 16 8.59 -20.40 -13.52
C SER A 16 8.75 -19.58 -14.81
N PRO A 17 9.29 -20.18 -15.90
CA PRO A 17 9.39 -19.49 -17.19
C PRO A 17 8.05 -19.01 -17.76
N GLN A 18 6.93 -19.48 -17.22
CA GLN A 18 5.56 -19.09 -17.60
C GLN A 18 4.94 -18.00 -16.69
N THR A 19 5.66 -17.56 -15.64
CA THR A 19 5.19 -16.50 -14.77
C THR A 19 5.43 -15.15 -15.44
N PRO A 20 4.46 -14.23 -15.48
CA PRO A 20 4.67 -12.88 -16.00
C PRO A 20 5.85 -12.23 -15.30
N PRO A 21 6.70 -11.48 -16.01
CA PRO A 21 7.88 -10.85 -15.43
C PRO A 21 7.56 -9.79 -14.37
N GLY A 22 6.34 -9.29 -14.35
CA GLY A 22 5.85 -8.31 -13.37
C GLY A 22 4.34 -8.32 -13.23
N PHE A 23 3.86 -7.72 -12.14
CA PHE A 23 2.45 -7.53 -11.83
C PHE A 23 2.27 -6.26 -10.99
N HIS A 24 1.05 -5.73 -10.99
CA HIS A 24 0.67 -4.59 -10.17
C HIS A 24 -0.25 -5.05 -9.02
N LEU A 25 0.09 -4.64 -7.81
CA LEU A 25 -0.75 -4.84 -6.62
C LEU A 25 -1.28 -3.50 -6.15
N LEU A 26 -2.59 -3.41 -5.95
CA LEU A 26 -3.23 -2.29 -5.26
C LEU A 26 -3.45 -2.70 -3.81
N VAL A 27 -2.64 -2.19 -2.91
CA VAL A 27 -2.61 -2.60 -1.51
C VAL A 27 -3.42 -1.66 -0.65
N LYS A 28 -4.27 -2.23 0.20
CA LYS A 28 -5.22 -1.52 1.05
C LYS A 28 -4.82 -1.66 2.52
N PRO A 29 -3.86 -0.85 3.00
CA PRO A 29 -3.29 -1.04 4.33
C PRO A 29 -4.27 -0.74 5.47
N SER A 30 -5.25 0.12 5.22
CA SER A 30 -6.35 0.45 6.14
C SER A 30 -7.68 -0.24 5.79
N GLY A 31 -7.66 -1.21 4.84
CA GLY A 31 -8.88 -1.83 4.35
C GLY A 31 -9.83 -0.82 3.70
N ALA A 32 -11.12 -0.88 4.09
CA ALA A 32 -12.15 0.06 3.63
C ALA A 32 -12.26 1.31 4.51
N ALA A 33 -11.52 1.40 5.62
CA ALA A 33 -11.62 2.54 6.55
C ALA A 33 -11.27 3.85 5.85
N CYS A 34 -12.14 4.85 6.01
CA CYS A 34 -12.00 6.20 5.46
C CYS A 34 -12.51 7.22 6.48
N ASN A 35 -12.02 8.45 6.37
CA ASN A 35 -12.49 9.59 7.16
C ASN A 35 -13.51 10.47 6.42
N LEU A 36 -13.96 10.04 5.24
CA LEU A 36 -15.01 10.66 4.45
C LEU A 36 -16.13 9.65 4.15
N ASP A 37 -17.36 10.16 4.04
CA ASP A 37 -18.56 9.42 3.68
C ASP A 37 -19.09 9.88 2.31
N CYS A 38 -18.33 9.57 1.25
CA CYS A 38 -18.68 10.00 -0.11
C CYS A 38 -19.78 9.11 -0.69
N LYS A 39 -20.93 9.66 -1.04
CA LYS A 39 -22.12 8.94 -1.54
C LYS A 39 -21.85 8.01 -2.73
N TYR A 40 -20.83 8.30 -3.54
CA TYR A 40 -20.40 7.50 -4.70
C TYR A 40 -19.27 6.53 -4.40
N CYS A 41 -18.86 6.39 -3.13
CA CYS A 41 -17.67 5.63 -2.78
C CYS A 41 -17.90 4.13 -2.90
N PHE A 42 -17.11 3.48 -3.74
CA PHE A 42 -17.13 2.03 -3.90
C PHE A 42 -16.76 1.25 -2.62
N PHE A 43 -16.01 1.88 -1.71
CA PHE A 43 -15.52 1.23 -0.48
C PHE A 43 -16.50 1.27 0.69
N LEU A 44 -17.45 2.20 0.74
CA LEU A 44 -18.41 2.31 1.85
C LEU A 44 -19.23 1.05 2.05
N SER A 45 -19.71 0.43 0.97
CA SER A 45 -20.44 -0.84 1.04
C SER A 45 -19.59 -2.01 1.51
N LYS A 46 -18.26 -1.90 1.42
CA LYS A 46 -17.31 -2.96 1.80
C LYS A 46 -17.05 -3.00 3.30
N GLU A 47 -17.20 -1.89 4.01
CA GLU A 47 -17.09 -1.85 5.46
C GLU A 47 -18.18 -2.70 6.14
N MET A 48 -19.38 -2.77 5.53
CA MET A 48 -20.47 -3.62 5.99
C MET A 48 -20.16 -5.13 5.92
N LEU A 49 -19.22 -5.54 5.07
CA LEU A 49 -18.80 -6.94 4.95
C LEU A 49 -17.95 -7.42 6.14
N TYR A 50 -17.35 -6.47 6.86
CA TYR A 50 -16.44 -6.75 7.97
C TYR A 50 -16.74 -5.83 9.17
N PRO A 51 -17.97 -5.85 9.71
CA PRO A 51 -18.38 -4.94 10.78
C PRO A 51 -17.50 -5.11 12.01
N GLY A 52 -16.99 -4.00 12.52
CA GLY A 52 -16.14 -3.96 13.72
C GLY A 52 -14.70 -4.46 13.52
N SER A 53 -14.28 -4.76 12.31
CA SER A 53 -12.89 -5.11 12.03
C SER A 53 -12.05 -3.85 11.77
N ASN A 54 -11.20 -3.49 12.73
CA ASN A 54 -10.08 -2.57 12.50
C ASN A 54 -8.98 -3.30 11.70
N ILE A 55 -9.26 -3.63 10.43
CA ILE A 55 -8.27 -4.27 9.56
C ILE A 55 -7.24 -3.21 9.21
N ARG A 56 -6.10 -3.25 9.89
CA ARG A 56 -4.94 -2.45 9.58
C ARG A 56 -3.76 -3.37 9.34
N MET A 57 -2.99 -3.09 8.31
CA MET A 57 -1.76 -3.81 8.02
C MET A 57 -0.78 -3.62 9.19
N THR A 58 -0.33 -4.73 9.77
CA THR A 58 0.71 -4.71 10.80
C THR A 58 2.07 -4.43 10.20
N ASP A 59 3.04 -4.04 11.03
CA ASP A 59 4.41 -3.82 10.57
C ASP A 59 5.05 -5.11 10.01
N GLU A 60 4.75 -6.25 10.62
CA GLU A 60 5.20 -7.55 10.10
C GLU A 60 4.62 -7.84 8.71
N MET A 61 3.32 -7.59 8.50
CA MET A 61 2.68 -7.75 7.19
C MET A 61 3.26 -6.79 6.16
N LEU A 62 3.53 -5.53 6.53
CA LEU A 62 4.17 -4.55 5.67
C LEU A 62 5.55 -5.04 5.20
N ARG A 63 6.37 -5.51 6.14
CA ARG A 63 7.70 -6.04 5.84
C ARG A 63 7.64 -7.25 4.90
N ILE A 64 6.71 -8.18 5.15
CA ILE A 64 6.51 -9.36 4.31
C ILE A 64 6.06 -8.94 2.91
N TYR A 65 5.07 -8.06 2.82
CA TYR A 65 4.53 -7.56 1.56
C TYR A 65 5.63 -6.93 0.70
N ILE A 66 6.39 -5.98 1.26
CA ILE A 66 7.46 -5.30 0.53
C ILE A 66 8.50 -6.30 0.04
N ARG A 67 8.98 -7.18 0.91
CA ARG A 67 9.96 -8.20 0.53
C ARG A 67 9.44 -9.10 -0.59
N GLN A 68 8.23 -9.63 -0.47
CA GLN A 68 7.67 -10.51 -1.49
C GLN A 68 7.44 -9.78 -2.82
N SER A 69 6.98 -8.52 -2.77
CA SER A 69 6.78 -7.71 -3.98
C SER A 69 8.08 -7.50 -4.74
N LEU A 70 9.20 -7.31 -4.03
CA LEU A 70 10.52 -7.14 -4.66
C LEU A 70 11.11 -8.46 -5.15
N ASP A 71 10.98 -9.54 -4.36
CA ASP A 71 11.59 -10.85 -4.67
C ASP A 71 10.87 -11.59 -5.81
N SER A 72 9.57 -11.34 -6.01
CA SER A 72 8.73 -12.10 -6.96
C SER A 72 8.66 -11.51 -8.36
N GLN A 73 9.18 -10.31 -8.58
CA GLN A 73 9.12 -9.63 -9.88
C GLN A 73 10.50 -9.57 -10.54
N GLN A 74 10.50 -9.72 -11.87
CA GLN A 74 11.71 -9.67 -12.70
C GLN A 74 11.68 -8.50 -13.69
N THR A 75 10.93 -7.45 -13.34
CA THR A 75 10.84 -6.23 -14.15
C THR A 75 11.99 -5.27 -13.85
N SER A 76 12.28 -4.40 -14.81
CA SER A 76 13.26 -3.32 -14.64
C SER A 76 12.82 -2.29 -13.58
N GLU A 77 11.54 -2.17 -13.33
CA GLU A 77 10.94 -1.27 -12.33
C GLU A 77 9.83 -2.01 -11.58
N ILE A 78 9.75 -1.81 -10.28
CA ILE A 78 8.70 -2.36 -9.43
C ILE A 78 7.85 -1.21 -8.89
N SER A 79 6.53 -1.40 -8.83
CA SER A 79 5.63 -0.41 -8.26
C SER A 79 5.05 -0.85 -6.92
N ILE A 80 5.04 0.06 -5.95
CA ILE A 80 4.38 -0.07 -4.65
C ILE A 80 3.20 0.89 -4.63
N ASN A 81 1.99 0.34 -4.69
CA ASN A 81 0.77 1.12 -4.91
C ASN A 81 -0.14 1.03 -3.69
N TRP A 82 -0.41 2.17 -3.07
CA TRP A 82 -1.26 2.30 -1.89
C TRP A 82 -2.64 2.83 -2.27
N GLN A 83 -3.66 2.10 -1.86
CA GLN A 83 -5.06 2.43 -2.12
C GLN A 83 -5.93 2.00 -0.91
N GLY A 84 -7.23 2.06 -1.04
CA GLY A 84 -8.21 1.55 -0.08
C GLY A 84 -9.28 2.58 0.23
N GLY A 85 -9.77 2.59 1.46
CA GLY A 85 -10.62 3.67 1.95
C GLY A 85 -9.82 4.98 1.94
N GLU A 86 -9.05 5.20 2.99
CA GLU A 86 -8.07 6.29 3.03
C GLU A 86 -6.74 5.78 3.59
N PRO A 87 -5.71 5.54 2.75
CA PRO A 87 -4.45 4.95 3.21
C PRO A 87 -3.67 5.84 4.19
N THR A 88 -3.83 7.17 4.12
CA THR A 88 -3.14 8.09 5.05
C THR A 88 -3.58 7.95 6.51
N LEU A 89 -4.70 7.27 6.77
CA LEU A 89 -5.12 6.89 8.14
C LEU A 89 -4.12 5.94 8.83
N MET A 90 -3.23 5.30 8.09
CA MET A 90 -2.13 4.53 8.64
C MET A 90 -1.07 5.39 9.32
N GLY A 91 -1.06 6.70 9.03
CA GLY A 91 -0.10 7.68 9.54
C GLY A 91 1.23 7.67 8.79
N LEU A 92 1.91 8.81 8.79
CA LEU A 92 3.14 9.03 8.03
C LEU A 92 4.26 8.03 8.37
N ASN A 93 4.35 7.60 9.63
CA ASN A 93 5.37 6.65 10.06
C ASN A 93 5.22 5.25 9.42
N PHE A 94 4.00 4.84 9.05
CA PHE A 94 3.80 3.61 8.29
C PHE A 94 4.47 3.72 6.90
N PHE A 95 4.31 4.83 6.21
CA PHE A 95 4.89 5.06 4.88
C PHE A 95 6.41 5.25 4.94
N ARG A 96 6.93 5.88 5.98
CA ARG A 96 8.39 5.94 6.23
C ARG A 96 8.97 4.53 6.35
N ARG A 97 8.37 3.67 7.18
CA ARG A 97 8.81 2.28 7.30
C ARG A 97 8.66 1.50 5.99
N SER A 98 7.63 1.78 5.17
CA SER A 98 7.50 1.13 3.88
C SER A 98 8.68 1.44 2.96
N VAL A 99 9.10 2.69 2.90
CA VAL A 99 10.28 3.12 2.14
C VAL A 99 11.56 2.50 2.72
N ASP A 100 11.72 2.50 4.04
CA ASP A 100 12.87 1.87 4.70
C ASP A 100 12.98 0.38 4.35
N TYR A 101 11.86 -0.34 4.32
CA TYR A 101 11.85 -1.74 3.91
C TYR A 101 12.17 -1.93 2.43
N VAL A 102 11.68 -1.05 1.56
CA VAL A 102 12.05 -1.08 0.13
C VAL A 102 13.56 -0.87 -0.01
N GLU A 103 14.14 0.16 0.60
CA GLU A 103 15.57 0.42 0.54
C GLU A 103 16.41 -0.75 1.09
N LYS A 104 15.90 -1.43 2.10
CA LYS A 104 16.57 -2.59 2.72
C LYS A 104 16.55 -3.83 1.82
N PHE A 105 15.49 -4.04 1.05
CA PHE A 105 15.27 -5.31 0.34
C PHE A 105 15.44 -5.23 -1.17
N LYS A 106 15.39 -4.03 -1.78
CA LYS A 106 15.57 -3.86 -3.22
C LYS A 106 17.00 -4.24 -3.66
N SER A 107 17.12 -4.67 -4.89
CA SER A 107 18.43 -4.87 -5.51
C SER A 107 19.15 -3.53 -5.74
N PRO A 108 20.49 -3.50 -5.68
CA PRO A 108 21.24 -2.27 -5.99
C PRO A 108 20.84 -1.69 -7.34
N GLY A 109 20.48 -0.41 -7.36
CA GLY A 109 20.08 0.30 -8.59
C GLY A 109 18.69 -0.03 -9.12
N GLN A 110 17.91 -0.88 -8.44
CA GLN A 110 16.54 -1.20 -8.86
C GLN A 110 15.61 0.00 -8.61
N PRO A 111 14.99 0.56 -9.65
CA PRO A 111 14.04 1.63 -9.49
C PRO A 111 12.73 1.09 -8.90
N VAL A 112 12.18 1.86 -7.95
CA VAL A 112 10.87 1.58 -7.34
C VAL A 112 9.99 2.81 -7.48
N LEU A 113 8.83 2.63 -8.10
CA LEU A 113 7.81 3.64 -8.24
C LEU A 113 6.83 3.55 -7.07
N TYR A 114 6.58 4.67 -6.41
CA TYR A 114 5.57 4.75 -5.36
C TYR A 114 4.34 5.50 -5.87
N THR A 115 3.16 4.94 -5.61
CA THR A 115 1.90 5.63 -5.86
C THR A 115 1.01 5.59 -4.61
N ILE A 116 0.23 6.63 -4.40
CA ILE A 116 -0.75 6.70 -3.34
C ILE A 116 -2.03 7.33 -3.88
N GLN A 117 -3.15 6.64 -3.68
CA GLN A 117 -4.46 7.19 -3.95
C GLN A 117 -5.08 7.63 -2.62
N THR A 118 -5.27 8.92 -2.45
CA THR A 118 -5.75 9.53 -1.21
C THR A 118 -6.80 10.61 -1.47
N ASN A 119 -7.64 10.87 -0.48
CA ASN A 119 -8.55 12.01 -0.51
C ASN A 119 -7.86 13.34 -0.08
N GLY A 120 -6.60 13.32 0.25
CA GLY A 120 -5.76 14.47 0.54
C GLY A 120 -6.03 15.15 1.90
N THR A 121 -7.08 14.80 2.63
CA THR A 121 -7.50 15.52 3.86
C THR A 121 -6.50 15.45 5.01
N LYS A 122 -5.57 14.50 4.96
CA LYS A 122 -4.51 14.30 5.97
C LYS A 122 -3.14 14.78 5.51
N ILE A 123 -3.04 15.32 4.29
CA ILE A 123 -1.77 15.80 3.76
C ILE A 123 -1.45 17.17 4.39
N ASP A 124 -0.48 17.17 5.27
CA ASP A 124 0.14 18.35 5.88
C ASP A 124 1.54 18.61 5.29
N LYS A 125 2.29 19.54 5.88
CA LYS A 125 3.63 19.90 5.42
C LYS A 125 4.61 18.72 5.49
N ASP A 126 4.50 17.88 6.53
CA ASP A 126 5.39 16.74 6.73
C ASP A 126 5.09 15.64 5.70
N TRP A 127 3.82 15.41 5.43
CA TRP A 127 3.37 14.53 4.35
C TRP A 127 3.85 15.02 2.99
N ALA A 128 3.62 16.29 2.67
CA ALA A 128 4.04 16.87 1.39
C ALA A 128 5.56 16.76 1.19
N ALA A 129 6.33 17.06 2.23
CA ALA A 129 7.79 16.91 2.20
C ALA A 129 8.22 15.46 1.94
N PHE A 130 7.60 14.50 2.64
CA PHE A 130 7.86 13.07 2.48
C PHE A 130 7.53 12.57 1.07
N LEU A 131 6.33 12.87 0.57
CA LEU A 131 5.89 12.46 -0.76
C LEU A 131 6.81 13.00 -1.86
N LYS A 132 7.20 14.28 -1.74
CA LYS A 132 8.16 14.92 -2.65
C LYS A 132 9.54 14.28 -2.57
N GLN A 133 10.06 14.04 -1.36
CA GLN A 133 11.39 13.46 -1.14
C GLN A 133 11.54 12.08 -1.78
N HIS A 134 10.47 11.28 -1.74
CA HIS A 134 10.48 9.91 -2.26
C HIS A 134 9.80 9.76 -3.61
N ASN A 135 9.51 10.86 -4.30
CA ASN A 135 8.89 10.90 -5.63
C ASN A 135 7.60 10.06 -5.72
N PHE A 136 6.75 10.15 -4.69
CA PHE A 136 5.44 9.54 -4.77
C PHE A 136 4.60 10.20 -5.87
N LEU A 137 4.00 9.38 -6.71
CA LEU A 137 2.95 9.85 -7.60
C LEU A 137 1.62 9.80 -6.84
N GLU A 138 1.05 10.98 -6.61
CA GLU A 138 -0.25 11.12 -5.99
C GLU A 138 -1.33 10.96 -7.06
N LEU A 139 -2.24 10.03 -6.85
CA LEU A 139 -3.44 9.87 -7.67
C LEU A 139 -4.62 10.41 -6.86
N GLU A 140 -4.99 11.65 -7.13
CA GLU A 140 -6.25 12.20 -6.63
C GLU A 140 -7.42 11.56 -7.37
N TYR A 141 -8.37 11.01 -6.63
CA TYR A 141 -9.61 10.52 -7.21
C TYR A 141 -10.78 11.41 -6.78
N GLY A 142 -11.28 12.20 -7.73
CA GLY A 142 -12.69 12.52 -7.76
C GLY A 142 -13.17 13.86 -7.21
N TRP A 143 -12.34 14.81 -6.82
CA TRP A 143 -12.82 16.12 -6.33
C TRP A 143 -13.12 17.16 -7.43
N THR A 144 -12.67 16.96 -8.66
CA THR A 144 -12.75 17.98 -9.71
C THR A 144 -14.01 17.91 -10.59
N LYS A 145 -14.91 16.97 -10.38
CA LYS A 145 -16.15 16.86 -11.18
C LYS A 145 -17.39 16.66 -10.31
N GLY A 146 -17.80 17.69 -9.57
CA GLY A 146 -19.05 17.57 -8.80
C GLY A 146 -19.40 18.74 -7.90
N ILE A 147 -18.75 19.87 -8.01
CA ILE A 147 -19.22 21.13 -7.42
C ILE A 147 -19.60 22.04 -8.57
N SER A 148 -20.81 21.88 -9.04
CA SER A 148 -21.60 22.85 -9.81
C SER A 148 -22.98 22.87 -9.20
#